data_5f88114692bd9bb22828b32cf910d639
#
_entry.id   5f88114692bd9bb22828b32cf910d639
#
_cell.length_a   1.000
_cell.length_b   1.000
_cell.length_c   1.000
_cell.angle_alpha   90.00
_cell.angle_beta   90.00
_cell.angle_gamma   90.00
#
_symmetry.space_group_name_H-M   'P 1'
#
loop_
_entity.id
_entity.type
_entity.pdbx_description
1 polymer ?
#
loop_
_entity_poly.entity_id
_entity_poly.type
_entity_poly.pdbx_seq_one_letter_code
_entity_poly.pdbx_strand_id
1 'polypeptide(L)'
;LLRGQAIGVTGASAAAGTGPTNVYVGLFTANPSDTGGGTEVTGGSYARVTVASSLANWAGTQAAASTTASSGTSGTTSNNNAITFPAPTANWGTVTGIGIFDATSAGNLLFWAPLTTSKTINNGDAAPSFAAAALSIQIDN
;
A
#
# COMPACT_ATOMS: atom_id res chain seq x y z
N LEU A 1 -7.94 7.67 -3.93
CA LEU A 1 -7.92 6.28 -3.52
C LEU A 1 -7.38 6.11 -2.09
N LEU A 2 -6.10 6.23 -1.86
CA LEU A 2 -5.45 5.97 -0.55
C LEU A 2 -5.93 6.92 0.55
N ARG A 3 -6.31 8.12 0.22
CA ARG A 3 -6.78 9.15 1.15
C ARG A 3 -8.29 9.10 1.41
N GLY A 4 -8.99 8.07 0.94
CA GLY A 4 -10.43 7.90 1.13
C GLY A 4 -11.30 8.92 0.37
N GLN A 5 -10.70 9.67 -0.54
CA GLN A 5 -11.45 10.64 -1.35
C GLN A 5 -12.10 9.97 -2.55
N ALA A 6 -13.28 10.45 -2.92
CA ALA A 6 -13.99 9.99 -4.10
C ALA A 6 -13.13 10.27 -5.35
N ILE A 7 -12.95 9.26 -6.18
CA ILE A 7 -12.37 9.45 -7.51
C ILE A 7 -13.51 10.03 -8.38
N GLY A 8 -13.47 11.32 -8.64
CA GLY A 8 -14.44 11.99 -9.50
C GLY A 8 -14.25 11.52 -10.94
N VAL A 9 -15.12 10.62 -11.39
CA VAL A 9 -15.28 10.33 -12.81
C VAL A 9 -16.31 11.33 -13.35
N THR A 10 -15.86 12.38 -14.01
CA THR A 10 -16.74 13.33 -14.70
C THR A 10 -17.31 12.65 -15.95
N GLY A 11 -18.59 12.34 -15.92
CA GLY A 11 -19.35 11.87 -17.09
C GLY A 11 -20.20 10.64 -16.78
N ALA A 12 -21.47 10.84 -16.58
CA ALA A 12 -22.54 9.88 -16.25
C ALA A 12 -22.65 9.54 -14.75
N SER A 13 -23.83 9.80 -14.22
CA SER A 13 -24.50 9.33 -13.00
C SER A 13 -23.87 8.16 -12.21
N ALA A 14 -22.58 8.18 -11.97
CA ALA A 14 -21.99 7.33 -10.95
C ALA A 14 -22.13 8.08 -9.64
N ALA A 15 -22.92 7.57 -8.71
CA ALA A 15 -22.76 7.92 -7.30
C ALA A 15 -21.25 7.97 -7.03
N ALA A 16 -20.75 9.07 -6.43
CA ALA A 16 -19.36 9.24 -6.13
C ALA A 16 -18.89 7.96 -5.45
N GLY A 17 -18.15 7.12 -6.18
CA GLY A 17 -17.63 5.87 -5.66
C GLY A 17 -16.72 6.23 -4.51
N THR A 18 -17.13 5.91 -3.30
CA THR A 18 -16.23 5.96 -2.16
C THR A 18 -15.12 4.98 -2.47
N GLY A 19 -13.87 5.46 -2.52
CA GLY A 19 -12.72 4.59 -2.60
C GLY A 19 -12.73 3.57 -1.45
N PRO A 20 -11.92 2.52 -1.50
CA PRO A 20 -11.89 1.52 -0.45
C PRO A 20 -11.61 2.20 0.89
N THR A 21 -12.37 1.82 1.93
CA THR A 21 -12.16 2.33 3.29
C THR A 21 -10.81 1.92 3.85
N ASN A 22 -10.27 0.81 3.37
CA ASN A 22 -8.95 0.30 3.72
C ASN A 22 -8.21 -0.14 2.47
N VAL A 23 -6.91 -0.03 2.53
CA VAL A 23 -5.97 -0.71 1.64
C VAL A 23 -5.12 -1.68 2.47
N TYR A 24 -4.51 -2.63 1.80
CA TYR A 24 -3.79 -3.74 2.43
C TYR A 24 -2.39 -3.81 1.85
N VAL A 25 -1.40 -3.63 2.71
CA VAL A 25 0.00 -3.64 2.31
C VAL A 25 0.55 -5.05 2.43
N GLY A 26 1.11 -5.57 1.35
CA GLY A 26 1.69 -6.90 1.26
C GLY A 26 3.14 -6.88 0.78
N LEU A 27 3.82 -8.02 0.89
CA LEU A 27 5.22 -8.20 0.56
C LEU A 27 5.38 -9.26 -0.53
N PHE A 28 6.29 -9.04 -1.46
CA PHE A 28 6.62 -9.96 -2.54
C PHE A 28 8.01 -10.55 -2.39
N THR A 29 8.15 -11.86 -2.62
CA THR A 29 9.43 -12.54 -2.82
C THR A 29 9.84 -12.58 -4.28
N ALA A 30 8.89 -12.41 -5.20
CA ALA A 30 9.14 -12.16 -6.62
C ALA A 30 8.17 -11.04 -7.07
N ASN A 31 8.71 -9.97 -7.62
CA ASN A 31 7.90 -8.81 -8.01
C ASN A 31 6.95 -9.14 -9.16
N PRO A 32 5.75 -8.55 -9.17
CA PRO A 32 4.87 -8.57 -10.34
C PRO A 32 5.53 -7.89 -11.56
N SER A 33 4.91 -8.07 -12.70
CA SER A 33 5.19 -7.32 -13.92
C SER A 33 3.95 -6.57 -14.39
N ASP A 34 4.06 -5.79 -15.46
CA ASP A 34 2.93 -5.07 -16.05
C ASP A 34 1.81 -6.01 -16.56
N THR A 35 2.15 -7.27 -16.79
CA THR A 35 1.19 -8.32 -17.18
C THR A 35 0.62 -9.08 -15.97
N GLY A 36 0.96 -8.68 -14.74
CA GLY A 36 0.57 -9.36 -13.50
C GLY A 36 1.62 -10.35 -13.00
N GLY A 37 1.21 -11.33 -12.22
CA GLY A 37 2.07 -12.34 -11.60
C GLY A 37 2.67 -11.82 -10.28
N GLY A 38 3.91 -12.24 -10.00
CA GLY A 38 4.56 -12.02 -8.71
C GLY A 38 4.27 -13.16 -7.73
N THR A 39 5.05 -13.22 -6.67
CA THR A 39 4.87 -14.19 -5.58
C THR A 39 4.80 -13.45 -4.26
N GLU A 40 3.61 -13.40 -3.68
CA GLU A 40 3.42 -12.82 -2.36
C GLU A 40 3.96 -13.77 -1.29
N VAL A 41 4.47 -13.21 -0.20
CA VAL A 41 4.85 -13.98 1.00
C VAL A 41 3.65 -14.75 1.52
N THR A 42 3.86 -15.99 1.96
CA THR A 42 2.81 -16.84 2.55
C THR A 42 3.32 -17.61 3.76
N GLY A 43 2.40 -17.97 4.67
CA GLY A 43 2.71 -18.76 5.86
C GLY A 43 3.48 -17.98 6.92
N GLY A 44 3.95 -18.66 7.98
CA GLY A 44 4.79 -18.08 9.02
C GLY A 44 4.21 -16.84 9.71
N SER A 45 2.91 -16.83 9.99
CA SER A 45 2.16 -15.67 10.53
C SER A 45 2.09 -14.46 9.61
N TYR A 46 2.53 -14.57 8.35
CA TYR A 46 2.38 -13.48 7.41
C TYR A 46 0.90 -13.12 7.21
N ALA A 47 0.64 -11.83 7.25
CA ALA A 47 -0.63 -11.24 6.85
C ALA A 47 -0.38 -9.85 6.28
N ARG A 48 -1.18 -9.46 5.30
CA ARG A 48 -1.18 -8.08 4.81
C ARG A 48 -1.56 -7.13 5.94
N VAL A 49 -0.92 -5.97 6.00
CA VAL A 49 -1.22 -4.95 7.00
C VAL A 49 -2.33 -4.05 6.48
N THR A 50 -3.41 -3.95 7.26
CA THR A 50 -4.54 -3.05 6.95
C THR A 50 -4.15 -1.61 7.27
N VAL A 51 -4.34 -0.71 6.31
CA VAL A 51 -4.15 0.73 6.48
C VAL A 51 -5.41 1.45 6.01
N ALA A 52 -6.06 2.16 6.92
CA ALA A 52 -7.26 2.92 6.55
C ALA A 52 -6.93 4.00 5.51
N SER A 53 -7.78 4.11 4.49
CA SER A 53 -7.70 5.14 3.45
C SER A 53 -8.16 6.48 4.03
N SER A 54 -7.27 7.18 4.73
CA SER A 54 -7.58 8.43 5.42
C SER A 54 -6.40 9.40 5.38
N LEU A 55 -6.69 10.68 5.63
CA LEU A 55 -5.67 11.71 5.76
C LEU A 55 -4.76 11.53 6.98
N ALA A 56 -5.23 10.80 8.00
CA ALA A 56 -4.42 10.48 9.16
C ALA A 56 -3.30 9.48 8.83
N ASN A 57 -3.54 8.57 7.88
CA ASN A 57 -2.60 7.51 7.52
C ASN A 57 -1.77 7.82 6.28
N TRP A 58 -2.27 8.69 5.40
CA TRP A 58 -1.62 9.02 4.13
C TRP A 58 -1.38 10.52 4.01
N ALA A 59 -0.14 10.90 3.76
CA ALA A 59 0.27 12.29 3.64
C ALA A 59 -0.44 13.01 2.48
N GLY A 60 -0.71 14.28 2.69
CA GLY A 60 -1.29 15.15 1.69
C GLY A 60 -1.76 16.47 2.31
N THR A 61 -1.83 17.50 1.51
CA THR A 61 -2.09 18.88 1.95
C THR A 61 -3.57 19.24 2.03
N GLN A 62 -4.48 18.29 1.78
CA GLN A 62 -5.91 18.60 1.68
C GLN A 62 -6.76 17.93 2.72
N ALA A 63 -7.72 18.68 3.27
CA ALA A 63 -8.77 18.16 4.11
C ALA A 63 -9.67 17.17 3.33
N ALA A 64 -10.28 16.23 4.03
CA ALA A 64 -11.33 15.38 3.46
C ALA A 64 -12.44 16.26 2.89
N ALA A 65 -13.03 15.85 1.77
CA ALA A 65 -14.04 16.57 1.03
C ALA A 65 -13.61 17.91 0.41
N SER A 66 -12.33 18.23 0.39
CA SER A 66 -11.84 19.40 -0.37
C SER A 66 -12.05 19.19 -1.86
N THR A 67 -12.59 20.20 -2.53
CA THR A 67 -12.72 20.26 -4.00
C THR A 67 -11.48 20.83 -4.67
N THR A 68 -10.51 21.31 -3.89
CA THR A 68 -9.25 21.86 -4.39
C THR A 68 -8.33 20.73 -4.79
N ALA A 69 -7.70 20.79 -5.96
CA ALA A 69 -6.73 19.79 -6.42
C ALA A 69 -5.56 19.67 -5.44
N SER A 70 -5.00 18.46 -5.28
CA SER A 70 -3.87 18.26 -4.38
C SER A 70 -2.73 19.23 -4.72
N SER A 71 -2.35 20.04 -3.76
CA SER A 71 -1.28 21.03 -3.93
C SER A 71 0.12 20.44 -3.72
N GLY A 72 0.23 19.14 -3.50
CA GLY A 72 1.53 18.47 -3.45
C GLY A 72 2.22 18.56 -4.80
N THR A 73 3.45 19.01 -4.81
CA THR A 73 4.32 18.90 -5.99
C THR A 73 4.46 17.41 -6.31
N SER A 74 4.26 17.05 -7.58
CA SER A 74 4.54 15.71 -8.10
C SER A 74 3.55 14.60 -7.70
N GLY A 75 2.35 14.91 -7.25
CA GLY A 75 1.32 13.88 -6.97
C GLY A 75 1.74 12.80 -5.96
N THR A 76 2.64 13.12 -5.05
CA THR A 76 3.22 12.16 -4.09
C THR A 76 2.40 12.07 -2.80
N THR A 77 2.20 10.86 -2.31
CA THR A 77 1.71 10.57 -0.95
C THR A 77 2.63 9.57 -0.27
N SER A 78 2.62 9.54 1.05
CA SER A 78 3.40 8.58 1.85
C SER A 78 2.62 8.15 3.10
N ASN A 79 3.05 7.05 3.72
CA ASN A 79 2.48 6.63 4.98
C ASN A 79 2.85 7.59 6.12
N ASN A 80 1.86 8.05 6.89
CA ASN A 80 2.08 8.92 8.06
C ASN A 80 2.50 8.14 9.31
N ASN A 81 2.13 6.87 9.39
CA ASN A 81 2.40 6.00 10.53
C ASN A 81 3.24 4.80 10.09
N ALA A 82 3.95 4.18 11.01
CA ALA A 82 4.66 2.94 10.72
C ALA A 82 3.68 1.84 10.28
N ILE A 83 4.08 1.06 9.27
CA ILE A 83 3.36 -0.10 8.78
C ILE A 83 4.14 -1.33 9.22
N THR A 84 3.67 -2.00 10.27
CA THR A 84 4.37 -3.11 10.91
C THR A 84 3.64 -4.42 10.63
N PHE A 85 4.35 -5.38 10.06
CA PHE A 85 3.87 -6.73 9.79
C PHE A 85 3.90 -7.59 11.06
N PRO A 86 3.17 -8.71 11.10
CA PRO A 86 3.34 -9.69 12.17
C PRO A 86 4.78 -10.18 12.29
N ALA A 87 5.18 -10.59 13.49
CA ALA A 87 6.49 -11.23 13.67
C ALA A 87 6.52 -12.59 12.94
N PRO A 88 7.58 -12.90 12.19
CA PRO A 88 7.65 -14.13 11.42
C PRO A 88 7.82 -15.35 12.32
N THR A 89 6.95 -16.35 12.16
CA THR A 89 7.02 -17.64 12.85
C THR A 89 7.54 -18.78 11.96
N ALA A 90 7.91 -18.44 10.73
CA ALA A 90 8.66 -19.28 9.78
C ALA A 90 9.43 -18.37 8.83
N ASN A 91 10.32 -18.95 8.04
CA ASN A 91 11.07 -18.19 7.03
C ASN A 91 10.10 -17.68 5.94
N TRP A 92 10.10 -16.37 5.68
CA TRP A 92 9.34 -15.77 4.57
C TRP A 92 10.14 -15.73 3.27
N GLY A 93 11.48 -15.94 3.36
CA GLY A 93 12.38 -15.82 2.24
C GLY A 93 12.88 -14.37 2.04
N THR A 94 13.44 -14.11 0.86
CA THR A 94 13.94 -12.78 0.52
C THR A 94 12.83 -11.93 -0.07
N VAL A 95 12.42 -10.91 0.65
CA VAL A 95 11.44 -9.93 0.20
C VAL A 95 12.11 -8.95 -0.74
N THR A 96 11.56 -8.81 -1.95
CA THR A 96 12.09 -7.97 -3.03
C THR A 96 11.18 -6.81 -3.39
N GLY A 97 9.91 -6.84 -2.97
CA GLY A 97 8.94 -5.81 -3.31
C GLY A 97 7.79 -5.69 -2.32
N ILE A 98 7.01 -4.66 -2.55
CA ILE A 98 5.80 -4.32 -1.79
C ILE A 98 4.63 -4.18 -2.74
N GLY A 99 3.43 -4.53 -2.26
CA GLY A 99 2.17 -4.30 -2.96
C GLY A 99 1.12 -3.65 -2.08
N ILE A 100 0.21 -2.92 -2.71
CA ILE A 100 -1.01 -2.39 -2.09
C ILE A 100 -2.20 -3.01 -2.78
N PHE A 101 -3.08 -3.61 -1.99
CA PHE A 101 -4.23 -4.39 -2.44
C PHE A 101 -5.54 -3.79 -1.92
N ASP A 102 -6.64 -4.18 -2.53
CA ASP A 102 -8.00 -3.81 -2.10
C ASP A 102 -8.64 -4.81 -1.12
N ALA A 103 -7.97 -5.93 -0.82
CA ALA A 103 -8.48 -6.97 0.07
C ALA A 103 -7.39 -7.57 0.97
N THR A 104 -7.79 -8.14 2.11
CA THR A 104 -6.89 -8.81 3.08
C THR A 104 -6.23 -10.06 2.52
N SER A 105 -6.90 -10.72 1.57
CA SER A 105 -6.41 -11.88 0.83
C SER A 105 -7.03 -11.88 -0.55
N ALA A 106 -6.40 -12.50 -1.53
CA ALA A 106 -6.83 -12.40 -2.93
C ALA A 106 -7.01 -10.92 -3.33
N GLY A 107 -8.10 -10.53 -4.01
CA GLY A 107 -8.38 -9.15 -4.42
C GLY A 107 -7.46 -8.67 -5.55
N ASN A 108 -7.51 -7.36 -5.79
CA ASN A 108 -6.74 -6.73 -6.84
C ASN A 108 -5.49 -6.05 -6.28
N LEU A 109 -4.38 -6.20 -6.98
CA LEU A 109 -3.18 -5.41 -6.75
C LEU A 109 -3.39 -4.02 -7.36
N LEU A 110 -3.34 -2.99 -6.52
CA LEU A 110 -3.56 -1.60 -6.93
C LEU A 110 -2.25 -0.91 -7.35
N PHE A 111 -1.20 -1.14 -6.54
CA PHE A 111 0.14 -0.59 -6.76
C PHE A 111 1.17 -1.61 -6.31
N TRP A 112 2.33 -1.60 -6.95
CA TRP A 112 3.50 -2.35 -6.50
C TRP A 112 4.78 -1.58 -6.81
N ALA A 113 5.83 -1.86 -6.04
CA ALA A 113 7.16 -1.35 -6.29
C ALA A 113 8.22 -2.32 -5.76
N PRO A 114 9.40 -2.37 -6.40
CA PRO A 114 10.54 -3.06 -5.81
C PRO A 114 11.01 -2.32 -4.55
N LEU A 115 11.55 -3.07 -3.59
CA LEU A 115 12.28 -2.47 -2.48
C LEU A 115 13.63 -1.94 -3.00
N THR A 116 14.07 -0.81 -2.46
CA THR A 116 15.41 -0.26 -2.73
C THR A 116 16.50 -1.28 -2.37
N THR A 117 16.28 -2.02 -1.29
CA THR A 117 17.16 -3.10 -0.84
C THR A 117 16.29 -4.28 -0.41
N SER A 118 16.52 -5.43 -1.02
CA SER A 118 15.84 -6.67 -0.62
C SER A 118 16.24 -7.08 0.79
N LYS A 119 15.35 -7.76 1.50
CA LYS A 119 15.59 -8.21 2.86
C LYS A 119 15.15 -9.66 3.05
N THR A 120 16.07 -10.52 3.48
CA THR A 120 15.71 -11.87 3.92
C THR A 120 15.09 -11.80 5.31
N ILE A 121 13.96 -12.47 5.47
CA ILE A 121 13.19 -12.54 6.72
C ILE A 121 13.10 -13.99 7.15
N ASN A 122 13.67 -14.28 8.31
CA ASN A 122 13.75 -15.62 8.87
C ASN A 122 12.79 -15.79 10.04
N ASN A 123 12.57 -17.05 10.40
CA ASN A 123 11.84 -17.40 11.62
C ASN A 123 12.49 -16.75 12.86
N GLY A 124 11.66 -16.06 13.65
CA GLY A 124 12.10 -15.42 14.88
C GLY A 124 12.75 -14.05 14.71
N ASP A 125 12.85 -13.53 13.48
CA ASP A 125 13.26 -12.14 13.26
C ASP A 125 12.24 -11.17 13.90
N ALA A 126 12.69 -9.96 14.19
CA ALA A 126 11.79 -8.88 14.62
C ALA A 126 10.73 -8.58 13.54
N ALA A 127 9.55 -8.15 13.96
CA ALA A 127 8.46 -7.78 13.07
C ALA A 127 8.94 -6.77 12.01
N PRO A 128 8.85 -7.10 10.71
CA PRO A 128 9.25 -6.19 9.64
C PRO A 128 8.37 -4.94 9.65
N SER A 129 8.96 -3.79 9.39
CA SER A 129 8.22 -2.52 9.44
C SER A 129 8.76 -1.52 8.43
N PHE A 130 7.85 -0.74 7.84
CA PHE A 130 8.15 0.50 7.15
C PHE A 130 7.89 1.66 8.11
N ALA A 131 8.91 2.45 8.40
CA ALA A 131 8.76 3.66 9.22
C ALA A 131 7.79 4.67 8.55
N ALA A 132 7.33 5.65 9.30
CA ALA A 132 6.57 6.77 8.72
C ALA A 132 7.37 7.42 7.58
N ALA A 133 6.70 7.77 6.49
CA ALA A 133 7.24 8.32 5.25
C ALA A 133 8.19 7.39 4.45
N ALA A 134 8.38 6.14 4.90
CA ALA A 134 9.25 5.20 4.18
C ALA A 134 8.60 4.61 2.91
N LEU A 135 7.27 4.53 2.88
CA LEU A 135 6.50 4.11 1.71
C LEU A 135 5.96 5.36 1.00
N SER A 136 6.52 5.70 -0.13
CA SER A 136 6.09 6.82 -0.97
C SER A 136 5.47 6.31 -2.26
N ILE A 137 4.34 6.90 -2.63
CA ILE A 137 3.62 6.60 -3.87
C ILE A 137 3.52 7.90 -4.64
N GLN A 138 4.00 7.89 -5.87
CA GLN A 138 3.93 9.00 -6.79
C GLN A 138 3.16 8.58 -8.04
N ILE A 139 2.20 9.40 -8.43
CA ILE A 139 1.56 9.29 -9.74
C ILE A 139 2.15 10.44 -10.56
N ASP A 140 3.07 10.09 -11.43
CA ASP A 140 3.73 11.03 -12.34
C ASP A 140 2.89 11.20 -13.60
N ASN A 141 3.00 12.40 -14.21
CA ASN A 141 2.26 12.76 -15.42
C ASN A 141 3.17 13.15 -16.57
#